data_ef1587572012867b2d41f2e2d59bf9fc
#
_entry.id   ef1587572012867b2d41f2e2d59bf9fc
#
_cell.length_a   1.000
_cell.length_b   1.000
_cell.length_c   1.000
_cell.angle_alpha   90.00
_cell.angle_beta   90.00
_cell.angle_gamma   90.00
#
_symmetry.space_group_name_H-M   'P 1'
#
loop_
_entity.id
_entity.type
_entity.pdbx_description
1 polymer ?
#
loop_
_entity_poly.entity_id
_entity_poly.type
_entity_poly.pdbx_seq_one_letter_code
_entity_poly.pdbx_strand_id
1 'polypeptide(L)'
;QVGFDLVQMTSEFRHLRASVTRLWTDSLQQLEPQHLRDMIRFNEAIDEALAESTAAYAEQVNHSRDIFLAILGHDLRAPLQAVNMSSELLAGKTGLDDKARNHVQRIRNSTRHMTGMVNDLLEFVRSRLGNRLPIVRSPVNMSALCKAAIDEASAGQPLSDLRFEESGATEGEWDHGRIEQLLQNLIGNALQHGASNLPITLRLRGEPDHITLTLHNFGDPIAESAISTLFYPLVRSASDRIGETSLGLGLFIVSEVVIAHQGTIQVTSNDTDGTTFTVVLPKHP
;
A
#
# COMPACT_ATOMS: atom_id res chain seq x y z
N GLN A 1 -28.83 3.45 17.80
CA GLN A 1 -27.84 3.44 18.92
C GLN A 1 -27.01 4.68 18.78
N VAL A 2 -27.16 5.62 19.72
CA VAL A 2 -26.29 6.80 19.84
C VAL A 2 -24.99 6.28 20.42
N GLY A 3 -23.95 6.07 19.57
CA GLY A 3 -22.64 5.68 20.02
C GLY A 3 -21.98 6.83 20.76
N PHE A 4 -21.45 6.58 21.96
CA PHE A 4 -20.61 7.54 22.64
C PHE A 4 -19.36 7.81 21.79
N ASP A 5 -19.06 9.07 21.54
CA ASP A 5 -17.77 9.50 20.98
C ASP A 5 -16.67 9.31 22.03
N LEU A 6 -15.44 9.02 21.59
CA LEU A 6 -14.27 8.87 22.46
C LEU A 6 -14.08 10.07 23.40
N VAL A 7 -14.36 11.28 22.90
CA VAL A 7 -14.29 12.53 23.68
C VAL A 7 -15.35 12.55 24.78
N GLN A 8 -16.57 12.10 24.48
CA GLN A 8 -17.63 11.98 25.49
C GLN A 8 -17.27 10.95 26.55
N MET A 9 -16.81 9.77 26.14
CA MET A 9 -16.40 8.70 27.05
C MET A 9 -15.29 9.18 28.01
N THR A 10 -14.23 9.78 27.49
CA THR A 10 -13.13 10.31 28.33
C THR A 10 -13.59 11.44 29.24
N SER A 11 -14.54 12.27 28.79
CA SER A 11 -15.15 13.33 29.61
C SER A 11 -15.98 12.76 30.76
N GLU A 12 -16.78 11.71 30.52
CA GLU A 12 -17.57 11.01 31.52
C GLU A 12 -16.70 10.40 32.62
N PHE A 13 -15.63 9.66 32.24
CA PHE A 13 -14.68 9.11 33.21
C PHE A 13 -14.02 10.20 34.08
N ARG A 14 -13.66 11.34 33.46
CA ARG A 14 -13.10 12.48 34.17
C ARG A 14 -14.10 13.08 35.16
N HIS A 15 -15.36 13.28 34.76
CA HIS A 15 -16.41 13.80 35.61
C HIS A 15 -16.74 12.84 36.77
N LEU A 16 -16.81 11.55 36.49
CA LEU A 16 -17.01 10.51 37.50
C LEU A 16 -15.90 10.53 38.53
N ARG A 17 -14.63 10.52 38.09
CA ARG A 17 -13.47 10.63 38.98
C ARG A 17 -13.54 11.86 39.87
N ALA A 18 -13.79 13.02 39.28
CA ALA A 18 -13.86 14.29 40.02
C ALA A 18 -15.02 14.31 41.03
N SER A 19 -16.18 13.79 40.68
CA SER A 19 -17.37 13.75 41.54
C SER A 19 -17.17 12.80 42.71
N VAL A 20 -16.67 11.58 42.46
CA VAL A 20 -16.41 10.60 43.51
C VAL A 20 -15.32 11.10 44.46
N THR A 21 -14.22 11.64 43.95
CA THR A 21 -13.13 12.18 44.74
C THR A 21 -13.63 13.31 45.65
N ARG A 22 -14.47 14.23 45.13
CA ARG A 22 -15.05 15.32 45.88
C ARG A 22 -15.96 14.80 46.99
N LEU A 23 -16.95 13.97 46.67
CA LEU A 23 -17.88 13.40 47.63
C LEU A 23 -17.16 12.61 48.72
N TRP A 24 -16.12 11.88 48.37
CA TRP A 24 -15.31 11.15 49.33
C TRP A 24 -14.55 12.09 50.26
N THR A 25 -13.87 13.10 49.73
CA THR A 25 -13.10 14.07 50.50
C THR A 25 -14.02 14.85 51.48
N ASP A 26 -15.22 15.24 51.03
CA ASP A 26 -16.21 15.97 51.82
C ASP A 26 -16.79 15.11 52.97
N SER A 27 -16.76 13.78 52.84
CA SER A 27 -17.24 12.84 53.85
C SER A 27 -16.23 12.54 54.99
N LEU A 28 -14.96 12.89 54.81
CA LEU A 28 -13.88 12.57 55.75
C LEU A 28 -13.76 13.64 56.84
N GLN A 29 -13.86 13.22 58.10
CA GLN A 29 -13.63 14.10 59.27
C GLN A 29 -12.13 14.26 59.57
N GLN A 30 -11.30 13.23 59.29
CA GLN A 30 -9.84 13.25 59.39
C GLN A 30 -9.24 12.40 58.28
N LEU A 31 -8.09 12.85 57.78
CA LEU A 31 -7.37 12.14 56.71
C LEU A 31 -6.44 11.08 57.33
N GLU A 32 -6.72 9.82 57.12
CA GLU A 32 -5.90 8.70 57.56
C GLU A 32 -5.10 8.09 56.38
N PRO A 33 -3.95 7.41 56.66
CA PRO A 33 -3.16 6.78 55.62
C PRO A 33 -3.92 5.73 54.80
N GLN A 34 -4.98 5.15 55.36
CA GLN A 34 -5.84 4.19 54.68
C GLN A 34 -6.68 4.86 53.58
N HIS A 35 -7.24 6.02 53.86
CA HIS A 35 -8.02 6.80 52.87
C HIS A 35 -7.19 7.19 51.66
N LEU A 36 -5.89 7.48 51.84
CA LEU A 36 -4.98 7.75 50.74
C LEU A 36 -4.75 6.52 49.88
N ARG A 37 -4.56 5.35 50.50
CA ARG A 37 -4.41 4.08 49.73
C ARG A 37 -5.66 3.72 48.96
N ASP A 38 -6.82 3.93 49.55
CA ASP A 38 -8.10 3.63 48.89
C ASP A 38 -8.37 4.60 47.74
N MET A 39 -7.97 5.88 47.88
CA MET A 39 -8.04 6.86 46.79
C MET A 39 -7.08 6.52 45.63
N ILE A 40 -5.88 6.04 45.92
CA ILE A 40 -4.93 5.57 44.91
C ILE A 40 -5.54 4.38 44.15
N ARG A 41 -6.05 3.36 44.86
CA ARG A 41 -6.69 2.19 44.23
C ARG A 41 -7.90 2.56 43.37
N PHE A 42 -8.71 3.53 43.85
CA PHE A 42 -9.83 4.02 43.04
C PHE A 42 -9.36 4.69 41.73
N ASN A 43 -8.32 5.53 41.82
CA ASN A 43 -7.78 6.18 40.63
C ASN A 43 -7.17 5.16 39.66
N GLU A 44 -6.42 4.17 40.16
CA GLU A 44 -5.87 3.07 39.36
C GLU A 44 -6.99 2.29 38.64
N ALA A 45 -8.07 1.94 39.34
CA ALA A 45 -9.21 1.26 38.75
C ALA A 45 -9.93 2.10 37.67
N ILE A 46 -10.06 3.41 37.87
CA ILE A 46 -10.62 4.30 36.84
C ILE A 46 -9.70 4.40 35.61
N ASP A 47 -8.39 4.47 35.82
CA ASP A 47 -7.43 4.53 34.71
C ASP A 47 -7.39 3.22 33.93
N GLU A 48 -7.47 2.06 34.62
CA GLU A 48 -7.59 0.75 33.98
C GLU A 48 -8.89 0.62 33.17
N ALA A 49 -10.03 0.97 33.76
CA ALA A 49 -11.32 0.94 33.04
C ALA A 49 -11.35 1.89 31.84
N LEU A 50 -10.70 3.05 31.93
CA LEU A 50 -10.56 3.98 30.81
C LEU A 50 -9.67 3.38 29.70
N ALA A 51 -8.54 2.75 30.07
CA ALA A 51 -7.64 2.11 29.12
C ALA A 51 -8.34 0.95 28.40
N GLU A 52 -9.05 0.07 29.11
CA GLU A 52 -9.84 -1.02 28.52
C GLU A 52 -10.94 -0.49 27.59
N SER A 53 -11.67 0.53 28.02
CA SER A 53 -12.75 1.12 27.22
C SER A 53 -12.24 1.79 25.95
N THR A 54 -11.09 2.46 26.02
CA THR A 54 -10.44 3.08 24.83
C THR A 54 -9.91 2.03 23.87
N ALA A 55 -9.32 0.95 24.38
CA ALA A 55 -8.87 -0.18 23.55
C ALA A 55 -10.04 -0.86 22.83
N ALA A 56 -11.11 -1.17 23.57
CA ALA A 56 -12.31 -1.79 22.97
C ALA A 56 -12.98 -0.89 21.92
N TYR A 57 -13.05 0.44 22.17
CA TYR A 57 -13.56 1.40 21.20
C TYR A 57 -12.71 1.43 19.93
N ALA A 58 -11.39 1.49 20.08
CA ALA A 58 -10.45 1.49 18.96
C ALA A 58 -10.59 0.20 18.12
N GLU A 59 -10.70 -0.96 18.78
CA GLU A 59 -10.91 -2.25 18.11
C GLU A 59 -12.23 -2.28 17.33
N GLN A 60 -13.33 -1.79 17.94
CA GLN A 60 -14.64 -1.73 17.28
C GLN A 60 -14.64 -0.81 16.06
N VAL A 61 -14.00 0.37 16.15
CA VAL A 61 -13.88 1.31 15.02
C VAL A 61 -13.06 0.66 13.89
N ASN A 62 -11.93 0.02 14.22
CA ASN A 62 -11.10 -0.66 13.25
C ASN A 62 -11.87 -1.81 12.58
N HIS A 63 -12.56 -2.65 13.35
CA HIS A 63 -13.36 -3.76 12.81
C HIS A 63 -14.49 -3.29 11.87
N SER A 64 -15.23 -2.24 12.27
CA SER A 64 -16.29 -1.65 11.42
C SER A 64 -15.73 -1.11 10.11
N ARG A 65 -14.56 -0.48 10.17
CA ARG A 65 -13.85 0.05 9.00
C ARG A 65 -13.35 -1.06 8.08
N ASP A 66 -12.82 -2.17 8.64
CA ASP A 66 -12.37 -3.34 7.89
C ASP A 66 -13.52 -4.00 7.12
N ILE A 67 -14.67 -4.19 7.78
CA ILE A 67 -15.87 -4.72 7.14
C ILE A 67 -16.33 -3.79 6.01
N PHE A 68 -16.41 -2.47 6.26
CA PHE A 68 -16.82 -1.49 5.26
C PHE A 68 -15.93 -1.56 4.02
N LEU A 69 -14.62 -1.66 4.21
CA LEU A 69 -13.65 -1.73 3.11
C LEU A 69 -13.69 -3.07 2.36
N ALA A 70 -13.89 -4.17 3.07
CA ALA A 70 -14.08 -5.46 2.43
C ALA A 70 -15.31 -5.48 1.54
N ILE A 71 -16.45 -4.93 2.03
CA ILE A 71 -17.69 -4.80 1.27
C ILE A 71 -17.48 -3.87 0.07
N LEU A 72 -16.95 -2.65 0.29
CA LEU A 72 -16.71 -1.68 -0.76
C LEU A 72 -15.78 -2.25 -1.86
N GLY A 73 -14.73 -2.97 -1.46
CA GLY A 73 -13.82 -3.59 -2.39
C GLY A 73 -14.47 -4.67 -3.25
N HIS A 74 -15.31 -5.52 -2.66
CA HIS A 74 -16.09 -6.50 -3.39
C HIS A 74 -17.08 -5.84 -4.34
N ASP A 75 -17.82 -4.86 -3.85
CA ASP A 75 -18.89 -4.19 -4.61
C ASP A 75 -18.37 -3.31 -5.75
N LEU A 76 -17.12 -2.84 -5.66
CA LEU A 76 -16.45 -2.14 -6.75
C LEU A 76 -15.81 -3.10 -7.77
N ARG A 77 -15.27 -4.24 -7.32
CA ARG A 77 -14.68 -5.23 -8.25
C ARG A 77 -15.71 -5.87 -9.16
N ALA A 78 -16.90 -6.19 -8.64
CA ALA A 78 -17.93 -6.89 -9.40
C ALA A 78 -18.34 -6.16 -10.69
N PRO A 79 -18.75 -4.87 -10.67
CA PRO A 79 -19.09 -4.12 -11.88
C PRO A 79 -17.88 -3.94 -12.81
N LEU A 80 -16.68 -3.75 -12.27
CA LEU A 80 -15.46 -3.64 -13.08
C LEU A 80 -15.15 -4.95 -13.81
N GLN A 81 -15.31 -6.10 -13.16
CA GLN A 81 -15.15 -7.41 -13.79
C GLN A 81 -16.20 -7.63 -14.90
N ALA A 82 -17.45 -7.22 -14.69
CA ALA A 82 -18.48 -7.31 -15.72
C ALA A 82 -18.14 -6.45 -16.96
N VAL A 83 -17.64 -5.23 -16.76
CA VAL A 83 -17.20 -4.35 -17.86
C VAL A 83 -15.99 -4.96 -18.58
N ASN A 84 -15.01 -5.49 -17.83
CA ASN A 84 -13.83 -6.15 -18.43
C ASN A 84 -14.23 -7.37 -19.28
N MET A 85 -15.03 -8.28 -18.73
CA MET A 85 -15.52 -9.45 -19.42
C MET A 85 -16.32 -9.07 -20.70
N SER A 86 -17.20 -8.07 -20.60
CA SER A 86 -17.96 -7.59 -21.75
C SER A 86 -17.05 -7.02 -22.85
N SER A 87 -16.00 -6.29 -22.46
CA SER A 87 -15.04 -5.73 -23.40
C SER A 87 -14.15 -6.81 -24.04
N GLU A 88 -13.82 -7.89 -23.32
CA GLU A 88 -13.11 -9.05 -23.85
C GLU A 88 -13.94 -9.82 -24.89
N LEU A 89 -15.22 -10.06 -24.57
CA LEU A 89 -16.16 -10.69 -25.51
C LEU A 89 -16.34 -9.85 -26.79
N LEU A 90 -16.37 -8.52 -26.67
CA LEU A 90 -16.42 -7.63 -27.82
C LEU A 90 -15.12 -7.67 -28.63
N ALA A 91 -13.95 -7.68 -27.97
CA ALA A 91 -12.66 -7.76 -28.65
C ALA A 91 -12.48 -9.05 -29.48
N GLY A 92 -13.08 -10.16 -29.04
CA GLY A 92 -13.08 -11.44 -29.73
C GLY A 92 -14.03 -11.53 -30.94
N LYS A 93 -14.93 -10.54 -31.15
CA LYS A 93 -15.85 -10.57 -32.29
C LYS A 93 -15.15 -10.23 -33.62
N THR A 94 -15.38 -11.05 -34.62
CA THR A 94 -14.99 -10.77 -36.01
C THR A 94 -15.94 -9.72 -36.60
N GLY A 95 -15.37 -8.71 -37.30
CA GLY A 95 -16.16 -7.68 -37.98
C GLY A 95 -16.25 -6.32 -37.29
N LEU A 96 -15.53 -6.12 -36.19
CA LEU A 96 -15.34 -4.79 -35.62
C LEU A 96 -14.45 -3.96 -36.56
N ASP A 97 -14.87 -2.73 -36.86
CA ASP A 97 -14.00 -1.75 -37.52
C ASP A 97 -12.87 -1.31 -36.59
N ASP A 98 -11.84 -0.67 -37.13
CA ASP A 98 -10.67 -0.26 -36.35
C ASP A 98 -11.03 0.76 -35.26
N LYS A 99 -12.05 1.61 -35.48
CA LYS A 99 -12.52 2.56 -34.46
C LYS A 99 -13.18 1.84 -33.30
N ALA A 100 -14.08 0.89 -33.56
CA ALA A 100 -14.71 0.09 -32.52
C ALA A 100 -13.68 -0.74 -31.74
N ARG A 101 -12.69 -1.32 -32.41
CA ARG A 101 -11.58 -2.05 -31.78
C ARG A 101 -10.78 -1.16 -30.83
N ASN A 102 -10.45 0.06 -31.28
CA ASN A 102 -9.77 1.05 -30.45
C ASN A 102 -10.60 1.47 -29.21
N HIS A 103 -11.92 1.62 -29.36
CA HIS A 103 -12.80 1.92 -28.23
C HIS A 103 -12.85 0.77 -27.21
N VAL A 104 -12.97 -0.47 -27.68
CA VAL A 104 -12.94 -1.66 -26.81
C VAL A 104 -11.61 -1.73 -26.05
N GLN A 105 -10.48 -1.49 -26.72
CA GLN A 105 -9.17 -1.51 -26.08
C GLN A 105 -9.05 -0.40 -25.00
N ARG A 106 -9.57 0.79 -25.26
CA ARG A 106 -9.61 1.88 -24.27
C ARG A 106 -10.46 1.53 -23.06
N ILE A 107 -11.63 0.90 -23.27
CA ILE A 107 -12.47 0.43 -22.16
C ILE A 107 -11.73 -0.58 -21.31
N ARG A 108 -11.08 -1.58 -21.93
CA ARG A 108 -10.29 -2.60 -21.23
C ARG A 108 -9.16 -1.98 -20.39
N ASN A 109 -8.43 -1.05 -20.98
CA ASN A 109 -7.34 -0.37 -20.28
C ASN A 109 -7.86 0.43 -19.08
N SER A 110 -8.95 1.19 -19.26
CA SER A 110 -9.57 1.96 -18.17
C SER A 110 -10.11 1.07 -17.05
N THR A 111 -10.73 -0.06 -17.39
CA THR A 111 -11.27 -1.00 -16.40
C THR A 111 -10.16 -1.68 -15.61
N ARG A 112 -9.08 -2.11 -16.26
CA ARG A 112 -7.89 -2.64 -15.57
C ARG A 112 -7.28 -1.62 -14.62
N HIS A 113 -7.15 -0.39 -15.08
CA HIS A 113 -6.61 0.68 -14.27
C HIS A 113 -7.49 0.97 -13.03
N MET A 114 -8.82 1.05 -13.19
CA MET A 114 -9.74 1.20 -12.05
C MET A 114 -9.68 0.03 -11.07
N THR A 115 -9.55 -1.20 -11.57
CA THR A 115 -9.38 -2.38 -10.70
C THR A 115 -8.08 -2.30 -9.90
N GLY A 116 -6.98 -1.87 -10.53
CA GLY A 116 -5.72 -1.60 -9.85
C GLY A 116 -5.88 -0.57 -8.73
N MET A 117 -6.46 0.60 -9.03
CA MET A 117 -6.69 1.66 -8.03
C MET A 117 -7.54 1.20 -6.84
N VAL A 118 -8.59 0.41 -7.08
CA VAL A 118 -9.42 -0.15 -6.00
C VAL A 118 -8.61 -1.09 -5.12
N ASN A 119 -7.80 -1.97 -5.72
CA ASN A 119 -6.94 -2.87 -4.97
C ASN A 119 -5.90 -2.11 -4.14
N ASP A 120 -5.24 -1.12 -4.73
CA ASP A 120 -4.24 -0.29 -4.07
C ASP A 120 -4.84 0.47 -2.87
N LEU A 121 -6.05 1.03 -3.04
CA LEU A 121 -6.77 1.70 -1.96
C LEU A 121 -7.10 0.75 -0.80
N LEU A 122 -7.55 -0.47 -1.12
CA LEU A 122 -7.85 -1.49 -0.11
C LEU A 122 -6.60 -1.94 0.65
N GLU A 123 -5.48 -2.07 -0.03
CA GLU A 123 -4.19 -2.40 0.59
C GLU A 123 -3.69 -1.28 1.49
N PHE A 124 -3.75 -0.04 1.01
CA PHE A 124 -3.43 1.13 1.83
C PHE A 124 -4.23 1.18 3.13
N VAL A 125 -5.52 0.93 3.04
CA VAL A 125 -6.34 0.97 4.25
C VAL A 125 -6.03 -0.18 5.20
N ARG A 126 -5.78 -1.39 4.70
CA ARG A 126 -5.35 -2.54 5.53
C ARG A 126 -4.02 -2.26 6.24
N SER A 127 -3.05 -1.69 5.54
CA SER A 127 -1.76 -1.33 6.13
C SER A 127 -1.89 -0.28 7.25
N ARG A 128 -2.78 0.71 7.08
CA ARG A 128 -3.06 1.73 8.11
C ARG A 128 -3.65 1.15 9.39
N LEU A 129 -4.26 -0.02 9.33
CA LEU A 129 -4.84 -0.72 10.48
C LEU A 129 -3.81 -1.55 11.28
N GLY A 130 -2.52 -1.42 10.96
CA GLY A 130 -1.45 -2.16 11.61
C GLY A 130 -1.35 -3.63 11.18
N ASN A 131 -2.17 -4.05 10.22
CA ASN A 131 -2.08 -5.37 9.63
C ASN A 131 -0.96 -5.38 8.58
N ARG A 132 0.09 -6.12 8.84
CA ARG A 132 1.12 -6.37 7.82
C ARG A 132 0.49 -7.01 6.60
N LEU A 133 1.02 -6.68 5.43
CA LEU A 133 0.58 -7.29 4.18
C LEU A 133 0.72 -8.82 4.28
N PRO A 134 -0.37 -9.60 4.17
CA PRO A 134 -0.26 -11.05 4.18
C PRO A 134 0.45 -11.52 2.90
N ILE A 135 1.42 -12.42 3.06
CA ILE A 135 2.15 -13.05 1.96
C ILE A 135 2.05 -14.56 2.08
N VAL A 136 1.94 -15.24 0.94
CA VAL A 136 1.96 -16.70 0.81
C VAL A 136 3.18 -17.06 -0.03
N ARG A 137 4.26 -17.46 0.61
CA ARG A 137 5.49 -17.82 -0.07
C ARG A 137 5.38 -19.15 -0.79
N SER A 138 5.99 -19.20 -1.97
CA SER A 138 6.13 -20.40 -2.79
C SER A 138 7.44 -20.32 -3.57
N PRO A 139 7.96 -21.43 -4.11
CA PRO A 139 9.10 -21.39 -5.00
C PRO A 139 8.80 -20.53 -6.23
N VAL A 140 9.64 -19.53 -6.49
CA VAL A 140 9.51 -18.57 -7.59
C VAL A 140 10.81 -18.45 -8.35
N ASN A 141 10.72 -18.45 -9.68
CA ASN A 141 11.81 -18.04 -10.56
C ASN A 141 11.65 -16.53 -10.87
N MET A 142 12.46 -15.69 -10.22
CA MET A 142 12.36 -14.24 -10.35
C MET A 142 12.66 -13.75 -11.77
N SER A 143 13.58 -14.42 -12.49
CA SER A 143 13.89 -14.10 -13.87
C SER A 143 12.66 -14.27 -14.78
N ALA A 144 11.89 -15.34 -14.59
CA ALA A 144 10.67 -15.58 -15.36
C ALA A 144 9.63 -14.48 -15.11
N LEU A 145 9.45 -14.05 -13.86
CA LEU A 145 8.54 -12.94 -13.51
C LEU A 145 8.99 -11.61 -14.12
N CYS A 146 10.27 -11.29 -14.05
CA CYS A 146 10.81 -10.06 -14.64
C CYS A 146 10.59 -10.04 -16.17
N LYS A 147 10.84 -11.16 -16.86
CA LYS A 147 10.61 -11.28 -18.30
C LYS A 147 9.12 -11.09 -18.64
N ALA A 148 8.23 -11.77 -17.93
CA ALA A 148 6.79 -11.62 -18.13
C ALA A 148 6.30 -10.18 -17.93
N ALA A 149 6.79 -9.50 -16.87
CA ALA A 149 6.44 -8.09 -16.60
C ALA A 149 6.95 -7.14 -17.71
N ILE A 150 8.15 -7.35 -18.22
CA ILE A 150 8.71 -6.58 -19.34
C ILE A 150 7.90 -6.83 -20.64
N ASP A 151 7.56 -8.09 -20.95
CA ASP A 151 6.78 -8.43 -22.12
C ASP A 151 5.38 -7.80 -22.07
N GLU A 152 4.71 -7.85 -20.91
CA GLU A 152 3.41 -7.21 -20.71
C GLU A 152 3.49 -5.68 -20.88
N ALA A 153 4.49 -5.03 -20.28
CA ALA A 153 4.69 -3.60 -20.37
C ALA A 153 5.01 -3.16 -21.83
N SER A 154 5.84 -3.93 -22.55
CA SER A 154 6.19 -3.69 -23.95
C SER A 154 4.99 -3.83 -24.89
N ALA A 155 4.10 -4.78 -24.61
CA ALA A 155 2.86 -4.94 -25.37
C ALA A 155 1.90 -3.73 -25.18
N GLY A 156 1.93 -3.12 -24.00
CA GLY A 156 1.15 -1.91 -23.66
C GLY A 156 1.73 -0.62 -24.24
N GLN A 157 3.04 -0.53 -24.38
CA GLN A 157 3.78 0.65 -24.86
C GLN A 157 4.89 0.25 -25.85
N PRO A 158 4.56 -0.06 -27.10
CA PRO A 158 5.51 -0.60 -28.08
C PRO A 158 6.68 0.31 -28.46
N LEU A 159 6.61 1.61 -28.14
CA LEU A 159 7.66 2.59 -28.45
C LEU A 159 8.69 2.75 -27.30
N SER A 160 8.50 2.10 -26.16
CA SER A 160 9.43 2.17 -25.05
C SER A 160 10.55 1.15 -25.18
N ASP A 161 11.80 1.59 -24.97
CA ASP A 161 12.98 0.71 -24.97
C ASP A 161 13.16 0.10 -23.58
N LEU A 162 12.48 -1.03 -23.33
CA LEU A 162 12.56 -1.80 -22.08
C LEU A 162 13.65 -2.88 -22.22
N ARG A 163 14.66 -2.82 -21.34
CA ARG A 163 15.78 -3.76 -21.34
C ARG A 163 15.81 -4.59 -20.06
N PHE A 164 16.11 -5.88 -20.22
CA PHE A 164 16.29 -6.80 -19.09
C PHE A 164 17.69 -7.40 -19.10
N GLU A 165 18.37 -7.30 -17.96
CA GLU A 165 19.69 -7.89 -17.73
C GLU A 165 19.62 -8.80 -16.50
N GLU A 166 20.16 -10.01 -16.61
CA GLU A 166 20.17 -10.95 -15.49
C GLU A 166 21.55 -11.57 -15.24
N SER A 167 21.83 -11.87 -13.99
CA SER A 167 23.04 -12.59 -13.59
C SER A 167 22.84 -13.36 -12.28
N GLY A 168 23.54 -14.49 -12.14
CA GLY A 168 23.48 -15.33 -10.94
C GLY A 168 22.22 -16.19 -10.86
N ALA A 169 22.04 -16.88 -9.72
CA ALA A 169 20.87 -17.72 -9.45
C ALA A 169 19.71 -16.86 -8.92
N THR A 170 18.53 -16.98 -9.52
CA THR A 170 17.40 -16.10 -9.27
C THR A 170 16.14 -16.81 -8.72
N GLU A 171 16.31 -18.07 -8.28
CA GLU A 171 15.29 -18.84 -7.60
C GLU A 171 15.27 -18.54 -6.09
N GLY A 172 14.06 -18.56 -5.48
CA GLY A 172 13.87 -18.36 -4.06
C GLY A 172 12.41 -18.54 -3.67
N GLU A 173 12.05 -18.16 -2.43
CA GLU A 173 10.70 -18.31 -1.87
C GLU A 173 10.06 -16.95 -1.64
N TRP A 174 9.11 -16.58 -2.49
CA TRP A 174 8.38 -15.31 -2.41
C TRP A 174 6.89 -15.53 -2.70
N ASP A 175 6.08 -14.51 -2.45
CA ASP A 175 4.70 -14.48 -2.93
C ASP A 175 4.68 -14.01 -4.38
N HIS A 176 4.32 -14.92 -5.27
CA HIS A 176 4.29 -14.70 -6.73
C HIS A 176 3.47 -13.44 -7.11
N GLY A 177 2.23 -13.33 -6.60
CA GLY A 177 1.34 -12.23 -6.96
C GLY A 177 1.82 -10.89 -6.41
N ARG A 178 2.47 -10.88 -5.23
CA ARG A 178 3.06 -9.68 -4.66
C ARG A 178 4.30 -9.21 -5.40
N ILE A 179 5.11 -10.13 -5.87
CA ILE A 179 6.26 -9.78 -6.72
C ILE A 179 5.79 -9.24 -8.07
N GLU A 180 4.78 -9.84 -8.69
CA GLU A 180 4.18 -9.27 -9.91
C GLU A 180 3.69 -7.84 -9.70
N GLN A 181 2.98 -7.58 -8.61
CA GLN A 181 2.48 -6.25 -8.24
C GLN A 181 3.63 -5.25 -8.04
N LEU A 182 4.72 -5.67 -7.37
CA LEU A 182 5.93 -4.86 -7.18
C LEU A 182 6.54 -4.48 -8.52
N LEU A 183 6.72 -5.44 -9.43
CA LEU A 183 7.28 -5.22 -10.76
C LEU A 183 6.40 -4.28 -11.60
N GLN A 184 5.09 -4.50 -11.62
CA GLN A 184 4.13 -3.65 -12.34
C GLN A 184 4.17 -2.20 -11.85
N ASN A 185 4.23 -1.98 -10.53
CA ASN A 185 4.32 -0.64 -9.95
C ASN A 185 5.65 0.05 -10.29
N LEU A 186 6.78 -0.64 -10.17
CA LEU A 186 8.08 -0.07 -10.50
C LEU A 186 8.20 0.24 -12.00
N ILE A 187 7.85 -0.71 -12.87
CA ILE A 187 7.91 -0.52 -14.34
C ILE A 187 6.93 0.57 -14.77
N GLY A 188 5.71 0.57 -14.23
CA GLY A 188 4.72 1.61 -14.48
C GLY A 188 5.21 3.00 -14.12
N ASN A 189 5.86 3.14 -12.97
CA ASN A 189 6.48 4.39 -12.54
C ASN A 189 7.60 4.85 -13.51
N ALA A 190 8.47 3.94 -13.94
CA ALA A 190 9.53 4.25 -14.89
C ALA A 190 8.99 4.64 -16.28
N LEU A 191 7.90 4.01 -16.73
CA LEU A 191 7.23 4.36 -18.00
C LEU A 191 6.52 5.72 -17.92
N GLN A 192 5.98 6.08 -16.77
CA GLN A 192 5.25 7.33 -16.54
C GLN A 192 6.20 8.52 -16.43
N HIS A 193 7.33 8.37 -15.69
CA HIS A 193 8.25 9.45 -15.37
C HIS A 193 9.56 9.41 -16.13
N GLY A 194 9.81 8.33 -16.86
CA GLY A 194 11.00 8.18 -17.69
C GLY A 194 10.95 9.01 -18.96
N ALA A 195 12.13 9.40 -19.47
CA ALA A 195 12.26 10.05 -20.77
C ALA A 195 11.89 9.06 -21.89
N SER A 196 10.92 9.42 -22.73
CA SER A 196 10.33 8.53 -23.74
C SER A 196 11.30 8.04 -24.85
N ASN A 197 12.46 8.67 -24.97
CA ASN A 197 13.48 8.36 -25.98
C ASN A 197 14.74 7.68 -25.40
N LEU A 198 14.72 7.35 -24.11
CA LEU A 198 15.85 6.71 -23.43
C LEU A 198 15.42 5.36 -22.84
N PRO A 199 16.36 4.40 -22.70
CA PRO A 199 16.02 3.07 -22.22
C PRO A 199 15.65 3.06 -20.74
N ILE A 200 14.68 2.20 -20.40
CA ILE A 200 14.39 1.77 -19.04
C ILE A 200 15.05 0.39 -18.87
N THR A 201 15.89 0.25 -17.85
CA THR A 201 16.66 -0.98 -17.64
C THR A 201 16.29 -1.63 -16.33
N LEU A 202 15.76 -2.86 -16.39
CA LEU A 202 15.55 -3.74 -15.26
C LEU A 202 16.73 -4.71 -15.15
N ARG A 203 17.45 -4.67 -14.02
CA ARG A 203 18.55 -5.60 -13.74
C ARG A 203 18.18 -6.50 -12.57
N LEU A 204 18.43 -7.79 -12.73
CA LEU A 204 18.24 -8.80 -11.71
C LEU A 204 19.60 -9.49 -11.44
N ARG A 205 20.05 -9.40 -10.20
CA ARG A 205 21.27 -10.07 -9.76
C ARG A 205 20.98 -11.04 -8.63
N GLY A 206 21.28 -12.32 -8.85
CA GLY A 206 21.17 -13.36 -7.83
C GLY A 206 22.46 -13.52 -7.05
N GLU A 207 22.40 -13.28 -5.73
CA GLU A 207 23.43 -13.58 -4.74
C GLU A 207 23.10 -14.92 -4.03
N PRO A 208 24.00 -15.48 -3.21
CA PRO A 208 23.72 -16.76 -2.53
C PRO A 208 22.49 -16.75 -1.63
N ASP A 209 22.26 -15.68 -0.88
CA ASP A 209 21.22 -15.53 0.15
C ASP A 209 20.12 -14.53 -0.19
N HIS A 210 20.30 -13.70 -1.21
CA HIS A 210 19.34 -12.69 -1.64
C HIS A 210 19.39 -12.46 -3.14
N ILE A 211 18.43 -11.69 -3.63
CA ILE A 211 18.46 -11.10 -4.97
C ILE A 211 18.48 -9.58 -4.85
N THR A 212 19.09 -8.93 -5.82
CA THR A 212 19.03 -7.48 -6.02
C THR A 212 18.31 -7.20 -7.35
N LEU A 213 17.20 -6.47 -7.27
CA LEU A 213 16.45 -5.98 -8.40
C LEU A 213 16.69 -4.48 -8.52
N THR A 214 17.16 -4.02 -9.67
CA THR A 214 17.43 -2.60 -9.93
C THR A 214 16.65 -2.15 -11.15
N LEU A 215 15.78 -1.15 -10.99
CA LEU A 215 15.10 -0.50 -12.10
C LEU A 215 15.65 0.90 -12.28
N HIS A 216 16.15 1.15 -13.46
CA HIS A 216 16.77 2.42 -13.85
C HIS A 216 16.02 3.06 -15.01
N ASN A 217 15.74 4.36 -14.91
CA ASN A 217 15.24 5.18 -16.00
C ASN A 217 15.87 6.57 -15.98
N PHE A 218 16.04 7.17 -17.15
CA PHE A 218 16.34 8.58 -17.29
C PHE A 218 15.03 9.39 -17.26
N GLY A 219 15.09 10.62 -16.79
CA GLY A 219 13.94 11.52 -16.68
C GLY A 219 14.24 12.67 -15.74
N ASP A 220 13.22 13.47 -15.42
CA ASP A 220 13.37 14.54 -14.46
C ASP A 220 13.76 13.99 -13.08
N PRO A 221 14.76 14.56 -12.39
CA PRO A 221 15.20 14.03 -11.12
C PRO A 221 14.16 14.26 -10.03
N ILE A 222 14.10 13.31 -9.09
CA ILE A 222 13.29 13.45 -7.89
C ILE A 222 14.00 14.43 -6.95
N ALA A 223 13.30 15.47 -6.53
CA ALA A 223 13.86 16.43 -5.57
C ALA A 223 14.32 15.73 -4.28
N GLU A 224 15.48 16.08 -3.76
CA GLU A 224 16.05 15.45 -2.56
C GLU A 224 15.08 15.50 -1.37
N SER A 225 14.35 16.60 -1.22
CA SER A 225 13.30 16.74 -0.19
C SER A 225 12.13 15.79 -0.36
N ALA A 226 11.86 15.30 -1.58
CA ALA A 226 10.78 14.34 -1.87
C ALA A 226 11.21 12.87 -1.67
N ILE A 227 12.51 12.57 -1.76
CA ILE A 227 13.03 11.20 -1.62
C ILE A 227 12.61 10.58 -0.29
N SER A 228 12.69 11.32 0.82
CA SER A 228 12.33 10.83 2.16
C SER A 228 10.86 10.49 2.33
N THR A 229 9.99 11.06 1.51
CA THR A 229 8.53 10.86 1.57
C THR A 229 7.98 10.05 0.40
N LEU A 230 8.84 9.63 -0.53
CA LEU A 230 8.44 9.00 -1.80
C LEU A 230 7.64 7.70 -1.61
N PHE A 231 7.93 6.97 -0.53
CA PHE A 231 7.22 5.73 -0.16
C PHE A 231 6.03 5.97 0.78
N TYR A 232 5.70 7.22 1.12
CA TYR A 232 4.50 7.51 1.89
C TYR A 232 3.26 7.47 0.98
N PRO A 233 2.13 7.02 1.49
CA PRO A 233 0.92 6.92 0.69
C PRO A 233 0.39 8.31 0.29
N LEU A 234 -0.24 8.38 -0.88
CA LEU A 234 -0.87 9.58 -1.44
C LEU A 234 0.10 10.74 -1.72
N VAL A 235 1.40 10.45 -1.77
CA VAL A 235 2.41 11.43 -2.21
C VAL A 235 2.41 11.45 -3.73
N ARG A 236 2.26 12.64 -4.31
CA ARG A 236 2.30 12.88 -5.75
C ARG A 236 3.47 13.80 -6.08
N SER A 237 4.09 13.58 -7.21
CA SER A 237 5.10 14.50 -7.72
C SER A 237 4.45 15.82 -8.16
N ALA A 238 5.16 16.95 -7.99
CA ALA A 238 4.71 18.24 -8.50
C ALA A 238 4.64 18.28 -10.05
N SER A 239 5.26 17.30 -10.72
CA SER A 239 5.25 17.12 -12.18
C SER A 239 4.04 16.32 -12.68
N ASP A 240 3.24 15.71 -11.80
CA ASP A 240 2.03 14.97 -12.21
C ASP A 240 1.03 15.95 -12.84
N ARG A 241 0.76 15.76 -14.13
CA ARG A 241 -0.18 16.60 -14.87
C ARG A 241 -1.59 16.42 -14.32
N ILE A 242 -2.36 17.51 -14.25
CA ILE A 242 -3.78 17.51 -13.94
C ILE A 242 -4.47 16.60 -14.97
N GLY A 243 -4.90 15.40 -14.55
CA GLY A 243 -5.51 14.39 -15.44
C GLY A 243 -4.83 13.02 -15.41
N GLU A 244 -3.66 12.88 -14.81
CA GLU A 244 -3.03 11.58 -14.57
C GLU A 244 -3.70 10.91 -13.37
N THR A 245 -4.23 9.71 -13.60
CA THR A 245 -5.16 9.00 -12.72
C THR A 245 -4.49 8.16 -11.63
N SER A 246 -3.23 8.41 -11.31
CA SER A 246 -2.50 7.68 -10.26
C SER A 246 -2.88 8.21 -8.86
N LEU A 247 -3.20 7.31 -7.93
CA LEU A 247 -3.52 7.64 -6.53
C LEU A 247 -2.28 7.96 -5.67
N GLY A 248 -1.07 7.85 -6.22
CA GLY A 248 0.17 8.00 -5.44
C GLY A 248 0.36 6.87 -4.41
N LEU A 249 -0.15 5.67 -4.70
CA LEU A 249 -0.06 4.49 -3.84
C LEU A 249 0.94 3.45 -4.35
N GLY A 250 1.36 3.51 -5.63
CA GLY A 250 2.19 2.47 -6.23
C GLY A 250 3.51 2.24 -5.50
N LEU A 251 4.28 3.30 -5.20
CA LEU A 251 5.55 3.17 -4.49
C LEU A 251 5.36 2.82 -2.99
N PHE A 252 4.27 3.25 -2.38
CA PHE A 252 3.89 2.80 -1.05
C PHE A 252 3.66 1.27 -1.04
N ILE A 253 2.94 0.72 -2.01
CA ILE A 253 2.70 -0.72 -2.14
C ILE A 253 4.01 -1.48 -2.39
N VAL A 254 4.90 -0.93 -3.23
CA VAL A 254 6.24 -1.52 -3.42
C VAL A 254 6.96 -1.64 -2.08
N SER A 255 6.96 -0.60 -1.25
CA SER A 255 7.56 -0.62 0.08
C SER A 255 6.92 -1.66 1.00
N GLU A 256 5.58 -1.75 1.03
CA GLU A 256 4.86 -2.74 1.85
C GLU A 256 5.18 -4.18 1.42
N VAL A 257 5.24 -4.45 0.11
CA VAL A 257 5.63 -5.77 -0.43
C VAL A 257 7.06 -6.12 -0.03
N VAL A 258 7.98 -5.18 -0.15
CA VAL A 258 9.40 -5.37 0.22
C VAL A 258 9.54 -5.65 1.71
N ILE A 259 8.87 -4.87 2.57
CA ILE A 259 8.88 -5.06 4.04
C ILE A 259 8.28 -6.42 4.42
N ALA A 260 7.17 -6.82 3.79
CA ALA A 260 6.54 -8.12 4.04
C ALA A 260 7.46 -9.29 3.69
N HIS A 261 8.32 -9.12 2.67
CA HIS A 261 9.35 -10.09 2.29
C HIS A 261 10.67 -9.93 3.05
N GLN A 262 10.73 -9.07 4.11
CA GLN A 262 11.92 -8.80 4.92
C GLN A 262 13.08 -8.21 4.10
N GLY A 263 12.77 -7.56 3.00
CA GLY A 263 13.70 -6.90 2.11
C GLY A 263 13.95 -5.43 2.45
N THR A 264 14.71 -4.77 1.58
CA THR A 264 14.96 -3.33 1.64
C THR A 264 14.77 -2.69 0.27
N ILE A 265 14.31 -1.43 0.24
CA ILE A 265 14.22 -0.63 -0.97
C ILE A 265 14.95 0.70 -0.77
N GLN A 266 15.65 1.13 -1.80
CA GLN A 266 16.35 2.42 -1.86
C GLN A 266 16.11 3.08 -3.20
N VAL A 267 16.22 4.41 -3.24
CA VAL A 267 16.13 5.20 -4.45
C VAL A 267 17.29 6.20 -4.49
N THR A 268 17.89 6.33 -5.67
CA THR A 268 18.83 7.39 -5.99
C THR A 268 18.34 8.12 -7.24
N SER A 269 18.43 9.45 -7.26
CA SER A 269 17.97 10.26 -8.40
C SER A 269 18.81 11.50 -8.53
N ASN A 270 19.30 11.78 -9.74
CA ASN A 270 20.01 13.00 -10.08
C ASN A 270 19.88 13.32 -11.59
N ASP A 271 20.31 14.51 -11.98
CA ASP A 271 20.17 14.99 -13.37
C ASP A 271 21.04 14.22 -14.38
N THR A 272 22.16 13.65 -13.95
CA THR A 272 23.14 13.00 -14.86
C THR A 272 22.86 11.52 -15.03
N ASP A 273 22.53 10.82 -13.94
CA ASP A 273 22.37 9.35 -13.91
C ASP A 273 20.89 8.92 -13.93
N GLY A 274 19.95 9.88 -13.90
CA GLY A 274 18.52 9.57 -13.84
C GLY A 274 18.09 9.02 -12.46
N THR A 275 17.02 8.20 -12.47
CA THR A 275 16.45 7.61 -11.25
C THR A 275 16.67 6.10 -11.23
N THR A 276 17.09 5.60 -10.08
CA THR A 276 17.35 4.17 -9.86
C THR A 276 16.67 3.72 -8.58
N PHE A 277 15.76 2.76 -8.70
CA PHE A 277 15.19 2.01 -7.57
C PHE A 277 15.96 0.72 -7.39
N THR A 278 16.41 0.43 -6.17
CA THR A 278 17.11 -0.80 -5.81
C THR A 278 16.35 -1.53 -4.72
N VAL A 279 15.90 -2.74 -5.02
CA VAL A 279 15.20 -3.65 -4.10
C VAL A 279 16.08 -4.84 -3.82
N VAL A 280 16.27 -5.17 -2.54
CA VAL A 280 16.98 -6.38 -2.09
C VAL A 280 15.97 -7.28 -1.37
N LEU A 281 15.84 -8.53 -1.83
CA LEU A 281 14.92 -9.52 -1.25
C LEU A 281 15.70 -10.76 -0.82
N PRO A 282 15.59 -11.22 0.45
CA PRO A 282 16.12 -12.50 0.88
C PRO A 282 15.49 -13.66 0.10
N LYS A 283 16.25 -14.71 -0.20
CA LYS A 283 15.75 -15.91 -0.89
C LYS A 283 14.99 -16.85 0.04
N HIS A 284 15.41 -16.88 1.29
CA HIS A 284 14.87 -17.73 2.35
C HIS A 284 14.80 -16.90 3.64
N PRO A 285 13.77 -16.09 3.83
CA PRO A 285 13.61 -15.24 4.99
C PRO A 285 13.04 -15.97 6.21
#